data_f8e0e1f3c65d67509eb48181ad30391c
#
_entry.id   f8e0e1f3c65d67509eb48181ad30391c
#
_cell.length_a   1.000
_cell.length_b   1.000
_cell.length_c   1.000
_cell.angle_alpha   90.00
_cell.angle_beta   90.00
_cell.angle_gamma   90.00
#
_symmetry.space_group_name_H-M   'P 1'
#
loop_
_entity.id
_entity.type
_entity.pdbx_description
1 polymer ?
#
loop_
_entity_poly.entity_id
_entity_poly.type
_entity_poly.pdbx_seq_one_letter_code
_entity_poly.pdbx_strand_id
1 'polypeptide(L)'
;AEACSLLGLPDDGIVVNVQGDEPLMDPALPAAVASLLMRHADASMSTAAHALTSWQEFINPNIVKVVCDARGMALYFSRAPIPWWRDAYGTSTPTVEAPQLSSAPAPLRHIGIYGYRVNFLKSFAHLPPAPLETCEALEQLRALWHGHRIAVHVSHDAPGIGVDTPEDLEAVRRIWHGMPPSRA
;
A
#
# COMPACT_ATOMS: atom_id res chain seq x y z
N ALA A 1 -8.67 13.12 9.54
CA ALA A 1 -9.29 13.28 10.86
C ALA A 1 -10.27 14.44 10.85
N GLU A 2 -9.85 15.65 10.52
CA GLU A 2 -10.69 16.86 10.52
C GLU A 2 -11.96 16.70 9.68
N ALA A 3 -11.84 16.21 8.43
CA ALA A 3 -13.00 15.97 7.57
C ALA A 3 -14.03 15.01 8.20
N CYS A 4 -13.57 13.96 8.89
CA CYS A 4 -14.48 13.04 9.59
C CYS A 4 -15.27 13.75 10.71
N SER A 5 -14.62 14.67 11.43
CA SER A 5 -15.28 15.45 12.47
C SER A 5 -16.28 16.45 11.89
N LEU A 6 -15.91 17.16 10.83
CA LEU A 6 -16.78 18.12 10.15
C LEU A 6 -18.02 17.47 9.52
N LEU A 7 -17.85 16.26 8.98
CA LEU A 7 -18.95 15.47 8.40
C LEU A 7 -19.77 14.70 9.45
N GLY A 8 -19.41 14.76 10.73
CA GLY A 8 -20.11 14.05 11.79
C GLY A 8 -20.09 12.53 11.64
N LEU A 9 -19.03 11.97 11.08
CA LEU A 9 -18.95 10.52 10.86
C LEU A 9 -18.88 9.78 12.20
N PRO A 10 -19.64 8.65 12.33
CA PRO A 10 -19.63 7.86 13.54
C PRO A 10 -18.25 7.20 13.77
N ASP A 11 -17.92 6.97 15.05
CA ASP A 11 -16.58 6.45 15.43
C ASP A 11 -16.31 5.03 14.92
N ASP A 12 -17.33 4.22 14.72
CA ASP A 12 -17.27 2.87 14.12
C ASP A 12 -17.29 2.88 12.57
N GLY A 13 -17.46 4.06 11.98
CA GLY A 13 -17.42 4.24 10.53
C GLY A 13 -16.08 3.85 9.92
N ILE A 14 -16.10 3.51 8.64
CA ILE A 14 -14.92 3.23 7.84
C ILE A 14 -14.79 4.29 6.75
N VAL A 15 -13.61 4.87 6.62
CA VAL A 15 -13.27 5.81 5.55
C VAL A 15 -12.10 5.26 4.74
N VAL A 16 -12.12 5.51 3.43
CA VAL A 16 -11.02 5.17 2.54
C VAL A 16 -10.41 6.46 1.99
N ASN A 17 -9.11 6.59 2.13
CA ASN A 17 -8.33 7.67 1.53
C ASN A 17 -7.76 7.18 0.20
N VAL A 18 -8.19 7.80 -0.89
CA VAL A 18 -7.66 7.61 -2.23
C VAL A 18 -6.81 8.82 -2.56
N GLN A 19 -5.59 8.60 -3.01
CA GLN A 19 -4.68 9.66 -3.41
C GLN A 19 -5.13 10.29 -4.73
N GLY A 20 -5.07 11.62 -4.83
CA GLY A 20 -5.54 12.35 -6.02
C GLY A 20 -4.66 12.18 -7.26
N ASP A 21 -3.46 11.66 -7.09
CA ASP A 21 -2.47 11.34 -8.12
C ASP A 21 -2.58 9.91 -8.69
N GLU A 22 -3.61 9.15 -8.27
CA GLU A 22 -3.88 7.78 -8.74
C GLU A 22 -5.14 7.70 -9.65
N PRO A 23 -5.16 8.39 -10.81
CA PRO A 23 -6.38 8.51 -11.62
C PRO A 23 -6.80 7.20 -12.32
N LEU A 24 -5.87 6.23 -12.43
CA LEU A 24 -6.12 4.92 -13.04
C LEU A 24 -6.28 3.80 -12.01
N MET A 25 -6.56 4.15 -10.75
CA MET A 25 -6.84 3.15 -9.71
C MET A 25 -8.07 2.30 -10.09
N ASP A 26 -7.95 0.99 -9.89
CA ASP A 26 -9.10 0.08 -10.04
C ASP A 26 -10.25 0.53 -9.13
N PRO A 27 -11.44 0.84 -9.66
CA PRO A 27 -12.60 1.25 -8.87
C PRO A 27 -13.05 0.23 -7.82
N ALA A 28 -12.69 -1.05 -7.96
CA ALA A 28 -13.00 -2.09 -6.99
C ALA A 28 -12.08 -2.03 -5.75
N LEU A 29 -10.89 -1.44 -5.87
CA LEU A 29 -9.88 -1.45 -4.82
C LEU A 29 -10.31 -0.71 -3.54
N PRO A 30 -10.96 0.47 -3.59
CA PRO A 30 -11.49 1.14 -2.38
C PRO A 30 -12.49 0.26 -1.62
N ALA A 31 -13.37 -0.43 -2.32
CA ALA A 31 -14.34 -1.34 -1.69
C ALA A 31 -13.64 -2.58 -1.08
N ALA A 32 -12.63 -3.13 -1.74
CA ALA A 32 -11.83 -4.24 -1.22
C ALA A 32 -11.11 -3.85 0.08
N VAL A 33 -10.47 -2.67 0.11
CA VAL A 33 -9.76 -2.13 1.28
C VAL A 33 -10.74 -1.87 2.44
N ALA A 34 -11.91 -1.27 2.18
CA ALA A 34 -12.94 -1.06 3.20
C ALA A 34 -13.45 -2.40 3.77
N SER A 35 -13.68 -3.39 2.91
CA SER A 35 -14.16 -4.72 3.29
C SER A 35 -13.20 -5.49 4.21
N LEU A 36 -11.89 -5.22 4.14
CA LEU A 36 -10.91 -5.79 5.07
C LEU A 36 -11.21 -5.39 6.52
N LEU A 37 -11.51 -4.11 6.77
CA LEU A 37 -11.84 -3.64 8.11
C LEU A 37 -13.15 -4.21 8.64
N MET A 38 -14.10 -4.53 7.76
CA MET A 38 -15.32 -5.22 8.18
C MET A 38 -15.04 -6.67 8.63
N ARG A 39 -14.11 -7.36 7.96
CA ARG A 39 -13.73 -8.75 8.26
C ARG A 39 -12.73 -8.90 9.42
N HIS A 40 -11.92 -7.88 9.67
CA HIS A 40 -10.86 -7.88 10.67
C HIS A 40 -11.12 -6.85 11.76
N ALA A 41 -11.90 -7.24 12.78
CA ALA A 41 -12.27 -6.34 13.89
C ALA A 41 -11.04 -5.85 14.70
N ASP A 42 -9.95 -6.60 14.66
CA ASP A 42 -8.68 -6.29 15.32
C ASP A 42 -7.74 -5.39 14.50
N ALA A 43 -8.11 -5.04 13.25
CA ALA A 43 -7.37 -4.09 12.42
C ALA A 43 -7.92 -2.66 12.59
N SER A 44 -7.02 -1.70 12.79
CA SER A 44 -7.33 -0.26 12.85
C SER A 44 -7.28 0.39 11.47
N MET A 45 -6.44 -0.17 10.61
CA MET A 45 -6.21 0.28 9.23
C MET A 45 -6.27 -0.89 8.26
N SER A 46 -6.47 -0.56 6.99
CA SER A 46 -6.27 -1.47 5.88
C SER A 46 -5.56 -0.75 4.73
N THR A 47 -4.92 -1.52 3.87
CA THR A 47 -4.23 -1.04 2.68
C THR A 47 -4.24 -2.12 1.60
N ALA A 48 -3.55 -1.87 0.49
CA ALA A 48 -3.42 -2.84 -0.59
C ALA A 48 -1.95 -3.06 -0.99
N ALA A 49 -1.72 -4.18 -1.65
CA ALA A 49 -0.43 -4.53 -2.24
C ALA A 49 -0.64 -5.41 -3.47
N HIS A 50 0.37 -5.54 -4.32
CA HIS A 50 0.41 -6.51 -5.41
C HIS A 50 1.77 -7.20 -5.49
N ALA A 51 1.83 -8.37 -6.14
CA ALA A 51 3.06 -9.13 -6.28
C ALA A 51 4.04 -8.39 -7.22
N LEU A 52 5.31 -8.28 -6.79
CA LEU A 52 6.40 -7.82 -7.63
C LEU A 52 6.93 -8.94 -8.51
N THR A 53 7.17 -8.62 -9.77
CA THR A 53 7.79 -9.55 -10.76
C THR A 53 9.12 -9.03 -11.29
N SER A 54 9.44 -7.76 -11.04
CA SER A 54 10.67 -7.09 -11.49
C SER A 54 11.70 -6.98 -10.36
N TRP A 55 12.90 -7.51 -10.59
CA TRP A 55 14.03 -7.34 -9.69
C TRP A 55 14.39 -5.86 -9.48
N GLN A 56 14.37 -5.07 -10.56
CA GLN A 56 14.67 -3.64 -10.52
C GLN A 56 13.69 -2.89 -9.62
N GLU A 57 12.40 -3.25 -9.67
CA GLU A 57 11.39 -2.67 -8.76
C GLU A 57 11.61 -3.13 -7.32
N PHE A 58 11.98 -4.40 -7.11
CA PHE A 58 12.21 -4.95 -5.77
C PHE A 58 13.33 -4.22 -5.03
N ILE A 59 14.44 -3.92 -5.71
CA ILE A 59 15.59 -3.21 -5.12
C ILE A 59 15.44 -1.68 -5.11
N ASN A 60 14.43 -1.13 -5.80
CA ASN A 60 14.21 0.31 -5.88
C ASN A 60 13.67 0.84 -4.53
N PRO A 61 14.38 1.77 -3.84
CA PRO A 61 13.94 2.33 -2.56
C PRO A 61 12.71 3.24 -2.67
N ASN A 62 12.35 3.70 -3.88
CA ASN A 62 11.13 4.47 -4.09
C ASN A 62 9.87 3.59 -4.11
N ILE A 63 10.04 2.30 -4.32
CA ILE A 63 8.97 1.30 -4.24
C ILE A 63 8.96 0.71 -2.85
N VAL A 64 7.86 0.92 -2.12
CA VAL A 64 7.68 0.39 -0.78
C VAL A 64 7.26 -1.07 -0.85
N LYS A 65 7.94 -1.92 -0.09
CA LYS A 65 7.59 -3.34 0.08
C LYS A 65 6.83 -3.55 1.37
N VAL A 66 5.98 -4.58 1.40
CA VAL A 66 5.28 -5.01 2.61
C VAL A 66 5.40 -6.52 2.79
N VAL A 67 5.59 -6.96 4.02
CA VAL A 67 5.52 -8.35 4.42
C VAL A 67 4.33 -8.57 5.33
N CYS A 68 3.62 -9.69 5.15
CA CYS A 68 2.39 -10.00 5.86
C CYS A 68 2.52 -11.31 6.63
N ASP A 69 1.71 -11.44 7.70
CA ASP A 69 1.47 -12.71 8.37
C ASP A 69 0.50 -13.60 7.59
N ALA A 70 0.28 -14.83 8.08
CA ALA A 70 -0.63 -15.79 7.46
C ALA A 70 -2.11 -15.33 7.43
N ARG A 71 -2.45 -14.29 8.18
CA ARG A 71 -3.80 -13.70 8.21
C ARG A 71 -3.92 -12.48 7.27
N GLY A 72 -2.85 -12.14 6.53
CA GLY A 72 -2.80 -10.95 5.69
C GLY A 72 -2.62 -9.64 6.47
N MET A 73 -2.11 -9.70 7.72
CA MET A 73 -1.77 -8.50 8.48
C MET A 73 -0.34 -8.08 8.18
N ALA A 74 -0.11 -6.80 7.95
CA ALA A 74 1.23 -6.27 7.76
C ALA A 74 2.10 -6.52 8.99
N LEU A 75 3.26 -7.11 8.75
CA LEU A 75 4.32 -7.23 9.75
C LEU A 75 5.25 -6.02 9.70
N TYR A 76 5.58 -5.56 8.48
CA TYR A 76 6.45 -4.40 8.29
C TYR A 76 6.33 -3.85 6.87
N PHE A 77 6.58 -2.53 6.73
CA PHE A 77 6.75 -1.84 5.45
C PHE A 77 8.17 -1.31 5.38
N SER A 78 8.81 -1.44 4.22
CA SER A 78 10.18 -0.94 4.05
C SER A 78 10.49 -0.51 2.62
N ARG A 79 11.39 0.46 2.50
CA ARG A 79 12.04 0.81 1.24
C ARG A 79 13.12 -0.18 0.86
N ALA A 80 13.66 -0.94 1.84
CA ALA A 80 14.59 -2.03 1.59
C ALA A 80 13.92 -3.20 0.86
N PRO A 81 14.69 -4.05 0.16
CA PRO A 81 14.15 -5.27 -0.48
C PRO A 81 13.80 -6.32 0.59
N ILE A 82 12.52 -6.42 0.93
CA ILE A 82 11.96 -7.40 1.87
C ILE A 82 10.80 -8.18 1.23
N PRO A 83 10.63 -9.50 1.58
CA PRO A 83 11.58 -10.33 2.34
C PRO A 83 12.81 -10.69 1.50
N TRP A 84 13.96 -10.82 2.13
CA TRP A 84 15.17 -11.29 1.45
C TRP A 84 15.22 -12.82 1.42
N TRP A 85 15.11 -13.40 0.26
CA TRP A 85 15.24 -14.85 0.09
C TRP A 85 16.70 -15.23 -0.06
N ARG A 86 17.31 -15.60 1.05
CA ARG A 86 18.74 -15.87 1.17
C ARG A 86 19.28 -16.82 0.11
N ASP A 87 18.58 -17.94 -0.12
CA ASP A 87 19.08 -19.00 -1.01
C ASP A 87 18.89 -18.68 -2.51
N ALA A 88 17.90 -17.84 -2.86
CA ALA A 88 17.66 -17.42 -4.24
C ALA A 88 18.40 -16.14 -4.61
N TYR A 89 18.51 -15.18 -3.68
CA TYR A 89 19.10 -13.86 -3.95
C TYR A 89 20.58 -13.80 -3.53
N GLY A 90 21.07 -14.83 -2.80
CA GLY A 90 22.46 -14.92 -2.34
C GLY A 90 22.80 -13.94 -1.21
N THR A 91 24.09 -13.79 -0.96
CA THR A 91 24.65 -12.92 0.08
C THR A 91 25.08 -11.55 -0.43
N SER A 92 25.03 -11.34 -1.74
CA SER A 92 25.44 -10.09 -2.42
C SER A 92 24.39 -9.71 -3.45
N THR A 93 24.27 -8.41 -3.74
CA THR A 93 23.43 -7.95 -4.85
C THR A 93 23.89 -8.60 -6.15
N PRO A 94 23.02 -9.28 -6.91
CA PRO A 94 23.40 -9.96 -8.14
C PRO A 94 24.04 -9.00 -9.13
N THR A 95 25.22 -9.33 -9.64
CA THR A 95 25.98 -8.47 -10.55
C THR A 95 25.82 -8.86 -12.02
N VAL A 96 25.26 -10.02 -12.33
CA VAL A 96 25.28 -10.58 -13.70
C VAL A 96 23.88 -10.95 -14.22
N GLU A 97 23.04 -11.59 -13.43
CA GLU A 97 21.65 -11.88 -13.80
C GLU A 97 20.70 -11.56 -12.65
N ALA A 98 19.63 -10.84 -12.95
CA ALA A 98 18.62 -10.53 -11.96
C ALA A 98 17.87 -11.81 -11.57
N PRO A 99 17.71 -12.10 -10.25
CA PRO A 99 16.94 -13.25 -9.81
C PRO A 99 15.49 -13.15 -10.28
N GLN A 100 14.89 -14.28 -10.61
CA GLN A 100 13.46 -14.33 -10.88
C GLN A 100 12.68 -14.25 -9.56
N LEU A 101 11.81 -13.24 -9.44
CA LEU A 101 10.91 -13.07 -8.29
C LEU A 101 9.66 -13.99 -8.34
N SER A 102 9.54 -14.80 -9.41
CA SER A 102 8.38 -15.67 -9.68
C SER A 102 8.27 -16.88 -8.76
N SER A 103 9.28 -17.17 -7.93
CA SER A 103 9.22 -18.23 -6.94
C SER A 103 8.51 -17.73 -5.67
N ALA A 104 7.56 -18.51 -5.16
CA ALA A 104 6.81 -18.18 -3.95
C ALA A 104 7.71 -18.19 -2.69
N PRO A 105 7.52 -17.25 -1.74
CA PRO A 105 6.54 -16.16 -1.77
C PRO A 105 7.07 -14.94 -2.56
N ALA A 106 6.27 -14.44 -3.50
CA ALA A 106 6.61 -13.22 -4.22
C ALA A 106 6.66 -12.02 -3.25
N PRO A 107 7.67 -11.12 -3.37
CA PRO A 107 7.64 -9.86 -2.66
C PRO A 107 6.41 -9.03 -3.03
N LEU A 108 5.88 -8.26 -2.09
CA LEU A 108 4.71 -7.44 -2.30
C LEU A 108 5.10 -5.96 -2.37
N ARG A 109 4.66 -5.27 -3.43
CA ARG A 109 4.68 -3.82 -3.52
C ARG A 109 3.43 -3.25 -2.85
N HIS A 110 3.63 -2.34 -1.92
CA HIS A 110 2.56 -1.58 -1.31
C HIS A 110 1.89 -0.62 -2.30
N ILE A 111 0.57 -0.50 -2.22
CA ILE A 111 -0.25 0.47 -2.97
C ILE A 111 -0.73 1.53 -1.99
N GLY A 112 -0.54 2.82 -2.30
CA GLY A 112 -0.81 3.97 -1.44
C GLY A 112 -2.29 4.28 -1.17
N ILE A 113 -3.13 3.28 -1.03
CA ILE A 113 -4.54 3.42 -0.63
C ILE A 113 -4.72 2.95 0.82
N TYR A 114 -5.51 3.68 1.61
CA TYR A 114 -5.71 3.34 3.01
C TYR A 114 -7.17 3.42 3.44
N GLY A 115 -7.63 2.35 4.09
CA GLY A 115 -8.86 2.35 4.88
C GLY A 115 -8.54 2.61 6.36
N TYR A 116 -9.43 3.33 7.03
CA TYR A 116 -9.30 3.64 8.46
C TYR A 116 -10.64 3.45 9.17
N ARG A 117 -10.60 2.95 10.43
CA ARG A 117 -11.70 3.19 11.35
C ARG A 117 -11.68 4.66 11.77
N VAL A 118 -12.84 5.30 11.81
CA VAL A 118 -12.93 6.74 12.12
C VAL A 118 -12.35 7.07 13.48
N ASN A 119 -12.63 6.27 14.52
CA ASN A 119 -12.07 6.44 15.85
C ASN A 119 -10.54 6.38 15.86
N PHE A 120 -9.96 5.41 15.12
CA PHE A 120 -8.52 5.29 14.97
C PHE A 120 -7.93 6.50 14.24
N LEU A 121 -8.52 6.92 13.12
CA LEU A 121 -8.04 8.06 12.34
C LEU A 121 -8.03 9.36 13.16
N LYS A 122 -9.03 9.57 14.01
CA LYS A 122 -9.07 10.70 14.96
C LYS A 122 -7.93 10.62 15.97
N SER A 123 -7.61 9.43 16.50
CA SER A 123 -6.54 9.23 17.46
C SER A 123 -5.15 9.24 16.82
N PHE A 124 -5.00 8.77 15.59
CA PHE A 124 -3.74 8.69 14.86
C PHE A 124 -3.02 10.04 14.76
N ALA A 125 -3.78 11.12 14.56
CA ALA A 125 -3.25 12.49 14.50
C ALA A 125 -2.52 12.92 15.78
N HIS A 126 -2.82 12.28 16.91
CA HIS A 126 -2.24 12.57 18.24
C HIS A 126 -1.14 11.57 18.67
N LEU A 127 -0.91 10.51 17.88
CA LEU A 127 0.17 9.56 18.15
C LEU A 127 1.54 10.25 17.94
N PRO A 128 2.48 10.10 18.89
CA PRO A 128 3.84 10.59 18.69
C PRO A 128 4.48 9.95 17.45
N PRO A 129 5.32 10.70 16.69
CA PRO A 129 6.09 10.14 15.59
C PRO A 129 6.94 8.94 16.04
N ALA A 130 7.04 7.92 15.20
CA ALA A 130 7.82 6.74 15.47
C ALA A 130 9.22 6.85 14.85
N PRO A 131 10.29 6.35 15.52
CA PRO A 131 11.63 6.34 14.93
C PRO A 131 11.70 5.64 13.57
N LEU A 132 10.97 4.52 13.42
CA LEU A 132 10.89 3.77 12.15
C LEU A 132 10.19 4.57 11.04
N GLU A 133 9.12 5.29 11.38
CA GLU A 133 8.43 6.20 10.46
C GLU A 133 9.38 7.26 9.91
N THR A 134 10.17 7.87 10.79
CA THR A 134 11.14 8.92 10.40
C THR A 134 12.28 8.33 9.54
N CYS A 135 12.77 7.15 9.92
CA CYS A 135 13.87 6.48 9.23
C CYS A 135 13.50 6.08 7.80
N GLU A 136 12.33 5.45 7.63
CA GLU A 136 11.84 4.95 6.35
C GLU A 136 11.05 6.03 5.56
N ALA A 137 10.69 7.15 6.20
CA ALA A 137 9.73 8.13 5.68
C ALA A 137 8.43 7.45 5.23
N LEU A 138 7.84 6.64 6.14
CA LEU A 138 6.63 5.83 5.92
C LEU A 138 5.68 6.00 7.12
N GLU A 139 4.64 6.82 6.95
CA GLU A 139 3.71 7.20 8.03
C GLU A 139 2.95 6.03 8.65
N GLN A 140 2.63 5.01 7.87
CA GLN A 140 1.93 3.81 8.35
C GLN A 140 2.74 3.02 9.39
N LEU A 141 4.05 3.19 9.45
CA LEU A 141 4.90 2.59 10.48
C LEU A 141 4.60 3.15 11.87
N ARG A 142 4.05 4.37 11.99
CA ARG A 142 3.57 4.91 13.27
C ARG A 142 2.46 4.04 13.84
N ALA A 143 1.51 3.61 13.01
CA ALA A 143 0.44 2.73 13.46
C ALA A 143 1.00 1.39 14.00
N LEU A 144 1.89 0.73 13.26
CA LEU A 144 2.52 -0.53 13.69
C LEU A 144 3.34 -0.35 14.97
N TRP A 145 4.11 0.76 15.06
CA TRP A 145 4.93 1.07 16.22
C TRP A 145 4.10 1.19 17.52
N HIS A 146 2.91 1.76 17.41
CA HIS A 146 1.98 1.91 18.54
C HIS A 146 1.07 0.69 18.75
N GLY A 147 1.38 -0.45 18.11
CA GLY A 147 0.67 -1.72 18.30
C GLY A 147 -0.64 -1.86 17.55
N HIS A 148 -0.94 -0.95 16.63
CA HIS A 148 -2.11 -1.07 15.75
C HIS A 148 -1.84 -2.03 14.60
N ARG A 149 -2.88 -2.70 14.14
CA ARG A 149 -2.79 -3.68 13.05
C ARG A 149 -3.30 -3.07 11.74
N ILE A 150 -2.63 -3.44 10.65
CA ILE A 150 -2.96 -3.02 9.29
C ILE A 150 -3.25 -4.28 8.46
N ALA A 151 -4.49 -4.43 7.97
CA ALA A 151 -4.85 -5.52 7.08
C ALA A 151 -4.46 -5.16 5.63
N VAL A 152 -3.91 -6.12 4.88
CA VAL A 152 -3.42 -5.92 3.52
C VAL A 152 -4.26 -6.72 2.52
N HIS A 153 -4.87 -6.03 1.56
CA HIS A 153 -5.49 -6.65 0.40
C HIS A 153 -4.42 -6.91 -0.66
N VAL A 154 -4.23 -8.16 -1.05
CA VAL A 154 -3.33 -8.49 -2.16
C VAL A 154 -4.13 -8.50 -3.45
N SER A 155 -3.92 -7.47 -4.28
CA SER A 155 -4.52 -7.35 -5.61
C SER A 155 -3.83 -8.30 -6.59
N HIS A 156 -4.59 -8.85 -7.52
CA HIS A 156 -4.04 -9.62 -8.64
C HIS A 156 -3.39 -8.73 -9.69
N ASP A 157 -3.95 -7.53 -9.88
CA ASP A 157 -3.49 -6.58 -10.88
C ASP A 157 -2.57 -5.52 -10.25
N ALA A 158 -1.54 -5.13 -11.02
CA ALA A 158 -0.72 -3.98 -10.65
C ALA A 158 -1.58 -2.70 -10.70
N PRO A 159 -1.34 -1.72 -9.81
CA PRO A 159 -2.01 -0.43 -9.89
C PRO A 159 -1.68 0.23 -11.23
N GLY A 160 -2.59 1.10 -11.68
CA GLY A 160 -2.33 1.97 -12.82
C GLY A 160 -1.12 2.90 -12.57
N ILE A 161 -0.79 3.69 -13.57
CA ILE A 161 0.28 4.69 -13.46
C ILE A 161 -0.25 5.85 -12.60
N GLY A 162 0.45 6.15 -11.49
CA GLY A 162 0.27 7.38 -10.73
C GLY A 162 0.85 8.59 -11.49
N VAL A 163 0.47 9.80 -11.12
CA VAL A 163 0.90 11.04 -11.76
C VAL A 163 1.79 11.85 -10.82
N ASP A 164 3.08 11.59 -10.85
CA ASP A 164 4.10 12.32 -10.08
C ASP A 164 4.84 13.35 -10.95
N THR A 165 4.91 13.11 -12.27
CA THR A 165 5.67 13.92 -13.23
C THR A 165 4.79 14.37 -14.41
N PRO A 166 5.20 15.41 -15.17
CA PRO A 166 4.52 15.77 -16.42
C PRO A 166 4.47 14.62 -17.43
N GLU A 167 5.48 13.78 -17.47
CA GLU A 167 5.58 12.60 -18.33
C GLU A 167 4.53 11.55 -17.98
N ASP A 168 4.29 11.32 -16.67
CA ASP A 168 3.24 10.44 -16.18
C ASP A 168 1.85 10.96 -16.57
N LEU A 169 1.63 12.27 -16.42
CA LEU A 169 0.37 12.90 -16.84
C LEU A 169 0.08 12.66 -18.32
N GLU A 170 1.08 12.81 -19.19
CA GLU A 170 0.92 12.53 -20.62
C GLU A 170 0.68 11.03 -20.90
N ALA A 171 1.30 10.14 -20.12
CA ALA A 171 1.04 8.70 -20.22
C ALA A 171 -0.41 8.37 -19.84
N VAL A 172 -0.88 8.91 -18.72
CA VAL A 172 -2.26 8.73 -18.26
C VAL A 172 -3.26 9.30 -19.27
N ARG A 173 -3.03 10.49 -19.82
CA ARG A 173 -3.88 11.09 -20.87
C ARG A 173 -4.03 10.18 -22.08
N ARG A 174 -2.93 9.57 -22.54
CA ARG A 174 -2.96 8.62 -23.66
C ARG A 174 -3.82 7.41 -23.37
N ILE A 175 -3.69 6.84 -22.16
CA ILE A 175 -4.49 5.69 -21.72
C ILE A 175 -5.96 6.09 -21.62
N TRP A 176 -6.26 7.24 -21.00
CA TRP A 176 -7.63 7.73 -20.80
C TRP A 176 -8.37 7.97 -22.12
N HIS A 177 -7.71 8.55 -23.10
CA HIS A 177 -8.32 8.79 -24.43
C HIS A 177 -8.51 7.50 -25.24
N GLY A 178 -7.76 6.44 -24.95
CA GLY A 178 -7.92 5.12 -25.56
C GLY A 178 -8.94 4.23 -24.87
N MET A 179 -9.42 4.59 -23.68
CA MET A 179 -10.45 3.83 -22.96
C MET A 179 -11.85 4.14 -23.57
N PRO A 180 -12.67 3.11 -23.85
CA PRO A 180 -14.07 3.34 -24.15
C PRO A 180 -14.76 3.99 -22.94
N PRO A 181 -15.74 4.91 -23.15
CA PRO A 181 -16.44 5.55 -22.04
C PRO A 181 -17.03 4.51 -21.09
N SER A 182 -16.81 4.68 -19.79
CA SER A 182 -17.40 3.83 -18.78
C SER A 182 -18.91 3.90 -18.91
N ARG A 183 -19.54 2.74 -19.04
CA ARG A 183 -21.02 2.67 -18.97
C ARG A 183 -21.40 3.06 -17.54
N ALA A 184 -22.07 4.21 -17.40
CA ALA A 184 -22.73 4.64 -16.18
C ALA A 184 -23.86 3.69 -15.80
#